data_d9d8f1fdc6c3063651c9130a7495ae98
#
_entry.id   d9d8f1fdc6c3063651c9130a7495ae98
#
_cell.length_a   1.000
_cell.length_b   1.000
_cell.length_c   1.000
_cell.angle_alpha   90.00
_cell.angle_beta   90.00
_cell.angle_gamma   90.00
#
_symmetry.space_group_name_H-M   'P 1'
#
loop_
_entity.id
_entity.type
_entity.pdbx_description
1 polymer ?
#
loop_
_entity_poly.entity_id
_entity_poly.type
_entity_poly.pdbx_seq_one_letter_code
_entity_poly.pdbx_strand_id
1 'polypeptide(L)'
;KFGDKDAMGKQQAQMALYREAGVNPLGGCIPVLVQMPILFAMFRFFPASIELRGQSFLWATDLSTYDALISWESHIPILSTLYGNHISIFTLLMTGSTILYTRMNQSMTASTGSAEQMKQMQVIMYLMPLIFMFVLNSYPAGLTYYYFLSNIVTFGMQWAIRRSVNDEAILAKIEAKKAQPKKQSKFQARLEEMQRKQNLNRS
;
A
#
# COMPACT_ATOMS: atom_id res chain seq x y z
N LYS A 1 20.79 -8.92 -19.07
CA LYS A 1 22.08 -8.32 -19.52
C LYS A 1 22.92 -7.75 -18.36
N PHE A 2 22.36 -7.62 -17.18
CA PHE A 2 23.05 -7.12 -16.00
C PHE A 2 23.34 -8.27 -15.04
N GLY A 3 24.57 -8.39 -14.54
CA GLY A 3 24.93 -9.37 -13.52
C GLY A 3 24.20 -9.12 -12.20
N ASP A 4 24.13 -10.10 -11.30
CA ASP A 4 23.41 -9.97 -10.03
C ASP A 4 23.97 -8.90 -9.09
N LYS A 5 25.21 -8.45 -9.34
CA LYS A 5 25.88 -7.41 -8.54
C LYS A 5 25.64 -5.98 -9.03
N ASP A 6 25.04 -5.77 -10.21
CA ASP A 6 24.77 -4.43 -10.75
C ASP A 6 23.34 -3.97 -10.47
N ALA A 7 23.08 -3.73 -9.20
CA ALA A 7 21.79 -3.26 -8.72
C ALA A 7 21.44 -1.85 -9.24
N MET A 8 22.46 -0.99 -9.37
CA MET A 8 22.28 0.39 -9.83
C MET A 8 21.96 0.43 -11.33
N GLY A 9 22.62 -0.38 -12.14
CA GLY A 9 22.33 -0.51 -13.57
C GLY A 9 20.93 -1.07 -13.84
N LYS A 10 20.48 -2.05 -13.05
CA LYS A 10 19.10 -2.57 -13.11
C LYS A 10 18.08 -1.48 -12.81
N GLN A 11 18.29 -0.67 -11.78
CA GLN A 11 17.40 0.43 -11.39
C GLN A 11 17.34 1.51 -12.48
N GLN A 12 18.47 1.90 -13.05
CA GLN A 12 18.52 2.88 -14.14
C GLN A 12 17.81 2.38 -15.40
N ALA A 13 18.04 1.13 -15.78
CA ALA A 13 17.38 0.51 -16.93
C ALA A 13 15.85 0.43 -16.76
N GLN A 14 15.40 0.17 -15.53
CA GLN A 14 13.98 0.11 -15.19
C GLN A 14 13.33 1.51 -15.22
N MET A 15 14.01 2.52 -14.67
CA MET A 15 13.52 3.91 -14.75
C MET A 15 13.49 4.40 -16.21
N ALA A 16 14.45 3.97 -17.04
CA ALA A 16 14.44 4.24 -18.47
C ALA A 16 13.25 3.58 -19.14
N LEU A 17 12.95 2.31 -18.82
CA LEU A 17 11.79 1.61 -19.34
C LEU A 17 10.46 2.28 -18.98
N TYR A 18 10.29 2.75 -17.72
CA TYR A 18 9.11 3.51 -17.32
C TYR A 18 8.97 4.82 -18.08
N ARG A 19 10.09 5.54 -18.30
CA ARG A 19 10.11 6.76 -19.12
C ARG A 19 9.75 6.46 -20.57
N GLU A 20 10.26 5.37 -21.12
CA GLU A 20 9.93 4.94 -22.50
C GLU A 20 8.46 4.54 -22.64
N ALA A 21 7.93 3.80 -21.68
CA ALA A 21 6.51 3.41 -21.65
C ALA A 21 5.57 4.58 -21.34
N GLY A 22 6.11 5.74 -20.89
CA GLY A 22 5.33 6.90 -20.48
C GLY A 22 4.52 6.64 -19.21
N VAL A 23 4.98 5.71 -18.36
CA VAL A 23 4.37 5.36 -17.09
C VAL A 23 5.03 6.18 -15.98
N ASN A 24 4.22 6.84 -15.15
CA ASN A 24 4.72 7.57 -13.99
C ASN A 24 4.85 6.61 -12.79
N PRO A 25 6.06 6.32 -12.28
CA PRO A 25 6.24 5.44 -11.13
C PRO A 25 5.62 6.01 -9.83
N LEU A 26 5.44 7.33 -9.76
CA LEU A 26 4.78 8.00 -8.63
C LEU A 26 3.26 7.73 -8.58
N GLY A 27 2.67 7.25 -9.68
CA GLY A 27 1.25 6.90 -9.71
C GLY A 27 0.85 5.83 -8.68
N GLY A 28 1.80 4.96 -8.29
CA GLY A 28 1.59 3.92 -7.28
C GLY A 28 1.46 4.44 -5.84
N CYS A 29 1.97 5.63 -5.52
CA CYS A 29 1.88 6.20 -4.16
C CYS A 29 0.68 7.16 -3.99
N ILE A 30 0.03 7.61 -5.06
CA ILE A 30 -1.13 8.52 -4.99
C ILE A 30 -2.25 7.95 -4.12
N PRO A 31 -2.65 6.66 -4.25
CA PRO A 31 -3.68 6.08 -3.40
C PRO A 31 -3.37 6.21 -1.90
N VAL A 32 -2.09 6.03 -1.50
CA VAL A 32 -1.66 6.15 -0.11
C VAL A 32 -1.82 7.59 0.40
N LEU A 33 -1.45 8.58 -0.42
CA LEU A 33 -1.59 10.00 -0.06
C LEU A 33 -3.05 10.42 0.10
N VAL A 34 -3.94 9.91 -0.77
CA VAL A 34 -5.39 10.14 -0.67
C VAL A 34 -5.98 9.41 0.53
N GLN A 35 -5.47 8.23 0.84
CA GLN A 35 -5.94 7.40 1.95
C GLN A 35 -5.60 8.02 3.33
N MET A 36 -4.49 8.77 3.47
CA MET A 36 -4.05 9.31 4.77
C MET A 36 -5.11 10.19 5.45
N PRO A 37 -5.70 11.21 4.80
CA PRO A 37 -6.77 11.99 5.41
C PRO A 37 -7.98 11.15 5.81
N ILE A 38 -8.35 10.16 4.99
CA ILE A 38 -9.46 9.24 5.26
C ILE A 38 -9.14 8.39 6.49
N LEU A 39 -7.93 7.88 6.60
CA LEU A 39 -7.44 7.12 7.74
C LEU A 39 -7.59 7.93 9.03
N PHE A 40 -7.08 9.16 9.06
CA PHE A 40 -7.20 10.03 10.24
C PHE A 40 -8.66 10.34 10.60
N ALA A 41 -9.52 10.58 9.61
CA ALA A 41 -10.94 10.79 9.83
C ALA A 41 -11.60 9.55 10.47
N MET A 42 -11.29 8.35 9.98
CA MET A 42 -11.83 7.09 10.52
C MET A 42 -11.36 6.82 11.96
N PHE A 43 -10.07 7.07 12.27
CA PHE A 43 -9.55 6.95 13.62
C PHE A 43 -10.24 7.85 14.64
N ARG A 44 -10.75 9.01 14.19
CA ARG A 44 -11.53 9.93 15.04
C ARG A 44 -13.01 9.57 15.06
N PHE A 45 -13.56 9.15 13.91
CA PHE A 45 -14.98 8.87 13.74
C PHE A 45 -15.44 7.67 14.57
N PHE A 46 -14.78 6.51 14.44
CA PHE A 46 -15.26 5.28 15.08
C PHE A 46 -15.33 5.35 16.60
N PRO A 47 -14.32 5.87 17.34
CA PRO A 47 -14.42 6.02 18.78
C PRO A 47 -15.44 7.08 19.24
N ALA A 48 -15.69 8.10 18.40
CA ALA A 48 -16.58 9.21 18.72
C ALA A 48 -18.04 8.96 18.30
N SER A 49 -18.29 7.96 17.45
CA SER A 49 -19.63 7.70 16.90
C SER A 49 -20.57 7.15 17.97
N ILE A 50 -21.58 7.97 18.33
CA ILE A 50 -22.60 7.57 19.28
C ILE A 50 -23.55 6.51 18.71
N GLU A 51 -23.69 6.46 17.38
CA GLU A 51 -24.54 5.52 16.65
C GLU A 51 -24.05 4.08 16.72
N LEU A 52 -22.74 3.89 16.90
CA LEU A 52 -22.12 2.57 17.01
C LEU A 52 -22.11 2.06 18.46
N ARG A 53 -22.38 2.94 19.40
CA ARG A 53 -22.32 2.61 20.83
C ARG A 53 -23.45 1.65 21.21
N GLY A 54 -23.09 0.52 21.79
CA GLY A 54 -24.02 -0.54 22.16
C GLY A 54 -24.63 -1.32 20.97
N GLN A 55 -24.16 -1.07 19.75
CA GLN A 55 -24.54 -1.86 18.58
C GLN A 55 -23.69 -3.12 18.53
N SER A 56 -24.35 -4.27 18.59
CA SER A 56 -23.71 -5.59 18.49
C SER A 56 -23.63 -6.06 17.03
N PHE A 57 -22.52 -6.71 16.68
CA PHE A 57 -22.35 -7.33 15.37
C PHE A 57 -21.50 -8.60 15.49
N LEU A 58 -22.01 -9.72 15.02
CA LEU A 58 -21.41 -11.06 15.16
C LEU A 58 -21.09 -11.36 16.63
N TRP A 59 -19.81 -11.47 16.96
CA TRP A 59 -19.34 -11.71 18.34
C TRP A 59 -19.02 -10.42 19.12
N ALA A 60 -18.94 -9.27 18.44
CA ALA A 60 -18.72 -7.99 19.12
C ALA A 60 -20.03 -7.52 19.76
N THR A 61 -20.00 -7.26 21.05
CA THR A 61 -21.15 -6.76 21.81
C THR A 61 -21.36 -5.25 21.63
N ASP A 62 -20.29 -4.53 21.28
CA ASP A 62 -20.30 -3.09 21.05
C ASP A 62 -19.25 -2.72 20.01
N LEU A 63 -19.69 -2.15 18.88
CA LEU A 63 -18.81 -1.73 17.78
C LEU A 63 -17.98 -0.47 18.10
N SER A 64 -18.33 0.26 19.15
CA SER A 64 -17.57 1.44 19.58
C SER A 64 -16.38 1.10 20.48
N THR A 65 -16.31 -0.15 20.95
CA THR A 65 -15.21 -0.69 21.75
C THR A 65 -14.53 -1.85 21.01
N TYR A 66 -13.45 -2.38 21.57
CA TYR A 66 -12.79 -3.55 21.00
C TYR A 66 -13.63 -4.81 21.16
N ASP A 67 -13.52 -5.73 20.23
CA ASP A 67 -14.08 -7.08 20.34
C ASP A 67 -13.09 -7.97 21.10
N ALA A 68 -13.56 -8.63 22.18
CA ALA A 68 -12.76 -9.56 22.97
C ALA A 68 -13.45 -10.92 23.00
N LEU A 69 -13.10 -11.81 22.08
CA LEU A 69 -13.57 -13.19 22.16
C LEU A 69 -12.79 -13.98 23.22
N ILE A 70 -11.51 -13.67 23.38
CA ILE A 70 -10.62 -14.26 24.39
C ILE A 70 -10.05 -13.12 25.22
N SER A 71 -10.26 -13.18 26.52
CA SER A 71 -9.67 -12.25 27.49
C SER A 71 -9.13 -13.02 28.69
N TRP A 72 -8.09 -12.49 29.30
CA TRP A 72 -7.46 -13.07 30.49
C TRP A 72 -7.23 -11.98 31.55
N GLU A 73 -7.36 -12.40 32.82
CA GLU A 73 -7.20 -11.49 33.94
C GLU A 73 -5.75 -11.33 34.41
N SER A 74 -4.90 -12.33 34.10
CA SER A 74 -3.50 -12.31 34.51
C SER A 74 -2.73 -11.21 33.80
N HIS A 75 -2.04 -10.36 34.57
CA HIS A 75 -1.14 -9.36 33.99
C HIS A 75 0.16 -10.03 33.54
N ILE A 76 0.33 -10.18 32.22
CA ILE A 76 1.57 -10.69 31.62
C ILE A 76 2.46 -9.49 31.33
N PRO A 77 3.65 -9.35 31.99
CA PRO A 77 4.56 -8.24 31.74
C PRO A 77 4.88 -8.09 30.25
N ILE A 78 4.94 -6.86 29.76
CA ILE A 78 5.17 -6.52 28.35
C ILE A 78 3.95 -6.80 27.45
N LEU A 79 3.39 -8.01 27.44
CA LEU A 79 2.27 -8.37 26.58
C LEU A 79 1.01 -7.56 26.94
N SER A 80 0.63 -7.54 28.21
CA SER A 80 -0.55 -6.78 28.69
C SER A 80 -0.40 -5.27 28.47
N THR A 81 0.83 -4.76 28.51
CA THR A 81 1.10 -3.33 28.30
C THR A 81 1.08 -2.93 26.83
N LEU A 82 1.57 -3.79 25.93
CA LEU A 82 1.69 -3.49 24.51
C LEU A 82 0.47 -3.95 23.69
N TYR A 83 -0.10 -5.09 24.03
CA TYR A 83 -1.18 -5.73 23.26
C TYR A 83 -2.53 -5.63 23.96
N GLY A 84 -2.53 -5.59 25.28
CA GLY A 84 -3.73 -5.68 26.11
C GLY A 84 -3.99 -7.09 26.64
N ASN A 85 -5.06 -7.25 27.45
CA ASN A 85 -5.44 -8.52 28.05
C ASN A 85 -6.56 -9.23 27.28
N HIS A 86 -6.61 -9.02 25.96
CA HIS A 86 -7.65 -9.58 25.10
C HIS A 86 -7.11 -9.78 23.68
N ILE A 87 -7.80 -10.61 22.92
CA ILE A 87 -7.54 -10.79 21.50
C ILE A 87 -8.79 -10.37 20.73
N SER A 88 -8.63 -9.36 19.88
CA SER A 88 -9.64 -8.91 18.94
C SER A 88 -9.58 -9.77 17.67
N ILE A 89 -10.67 -10.45 17.37
CA ILE A 89 -10.79 -11.27 16.15
C ILE A 89 -10.87 -10.40 14.91
N PHE A 90 -11.58 -9.27 14.96
CA PHE A 90 -11.62 -8.37 13.81
C PHE A 90 -10.24 -7.79 13.49
N THR A 91 -9.41 -7.51 14.50
CA THR A 91 -8.02 -7.08 14.30
C THR A 91 -7.17 -8.19 13.65
N LEU A 92 -7.35 -9.44 14.06
CA LEU A 92 -6.67 -10.58 13.43
C LEU A 92 -7.10 -10.75 11.96
N LEU A 93 -8.40 -10.69 11.67
CA LEU A 93 -8.94 -10.78 10.31
C LEU A 93 -8.45 -9.62 9.43
N MET A 94 -8.46 -8.40 9.97
CA MET A 94 -7.89 -7.23 9.31
C MET A 94 -6.41 -7.43 8.98
N THR A 95 -5.61 -7.86 9.95
CA THR A 95 -4.17 -8.09 9.78
C THR A 95 -3.90 -9.19 8.76
N GLY A 96 -4.57 -10.32 8.87
CA GLY A 96 -4.44 -11.44 7.94
C GLY A 96 -4.82 -11.03 6.50
N SER A 97 -5.93 -10.32 6.33
CA SER A 97 -6.36 -9.81 5.02
C SER A 97 -5.36 -8.79 4.46
N THR A 98 -4.79 -7.92 5.30
CA THR A 98 -3.78 -6.93 4.88
C THR A 98 -2.48 -7.61 4.45
N ILE A 99 -2.02 -8.63 5.17
CA ILE A 99 -0.83 -9.42 4.79
C ILE A 99 -1.08 -10.13 3.46
N LEU A 100 -2.25 -10.74 3.29
CA LEU A 100 -2.62 -11.40 2.04
C LEU A 100 -2.66 -10.41 0.87
N TYR A 101 -3.26 -9.23 1.08
CA TYR A 101 -3.28 -8.13 0.13
C TYR A 101 -1.85 -7.69 -0.26
N THR A 102 -0.99 -7.49 0.72
CA THR A 102 0.42 -7.13 0.53
C THR A 102 1.14 -8.18 -0.32
N ARG A 103 0.95 -9.46 -0.01
CA ARG A 103 1.55 -10.58 -0.76
C ARG A 103 1.10 -10.61 -2.22
N MET A 104 -0.17 -10.38 -2.48
CA MET A 104 -0.71 -10.36 -3.85
C MET A 104 -0.20 -9.17 -4.67
N ASN A 105 0.01 -8.02 -4.04
CA ASN A 105 0.50 -6.81 -4.69
C ASN A 105 2.03 -6.71 -4.77
N GLN A 106 2.74 -7.57 -4.05
CA GLN A 106 4.20 -7.57 -4.01
C GLN A 106 4.83 -7.77 -5.40
N SER A 107 4.21 -8.55 -6.26
CA SER A 107 4.66 -8.75 -7.65
C SER A 107 4.66 -7.46 -8.46
N MET A 108 3.81 -6.49 -8.13
CA MET A 108 3.76 -5.18 -8.79
C MET A 108 4.80 -4.20 -8.25
N THR A 109 5.17 -4.32 -6.96
CA THR A 109 6.13 -3.44 -6.30
C THR A 109 7.58 -3.95 -6.45
N ALA A 110 7.75 -5.24 -6.71
CA ALA A 110 9.03 -5.93 -6.83
C ALA A 110 9.91 -5.43 -7.99
N SER A 111 9.39 -4.56 -8.84
CA SER A 111 10.10 -4.06 -10.01
C SER A 111 10.91 -2.76 -9.78
N THR A 112 10.98 -2.21 -8.56
CA THR A 112 11.47 -0.84 -8.36
C THR A 112 12.66 -0.71 -7.40
N GLY A 113 13.68 -1.57 -7.48
CA GLY A 113 14.85 -1.39 -6.63
C GLY A 113 15.92 -2.47 -6.72
N SER A 114 17.06 -2.24 -6.05
CA SER A 114 18.10 -3.26 -5.87
C SER A 114 17.55 -4.42 -5.01
N ALA A 115 18.12 -5.61 -5.14
CA ALA A 115 17.71 -6.79 -4.36
C ALA A 115 17.71 -6.54 -2.83
N GLU A 116 18.64 -5.72 -2.34
CA GLU A 116 18.72 -5.32 -0.93
C GLU A 116 17.63 -4.31 -0.54
N GLN A 117 17.39 -3.28 -1.37
CA GLN A 117 16.29 -2.33 -1.16
C GLN A 117 14.93 -3.02 -1.21
N MET A 118 14.77 -3.99 -2.10
CA MET A 118 13.54 -4.81 -2.17
C MET A 118 13.33 -5.62 -0.90
N LYS A 119 14.38 -6.23 -0.34
CA LYS A 119 14.27 -6.96 0.94
C LYS A 119 13.89 -6.04 2.09
N GLN A 120 14.52 -4.88 2.20
CA GLN A 120 14.17 -3.88 3.23
C GLN A 120 12.72 -3.42 3.09
N MET A 121 12.29 -3.10 1.88
CA MET A 121 10.90 -2.70 1.62
C MET A 121 9.92 -3.83 1.96
N GLN A 122 10.24 -5.07 1.62
CA GLN A 122 9.44 -6.23 1.99
C GLN A 122 9.30 -6.38 3.50
N VAL A 123 10.39 -6.28 4.24
CA VAL A 123 10.36 -6.38 5.71
C VAL A 123 9.43 -5.30 6.29
N ILE A 124 9.55 -4.06 5.84
CA ILE A 124 8.68 -2.95 6.27
C ILE A 124 7.21 -3.24 5.92
N MET A 125 6.93 -3.71 4.70
CA MET A 125 5.58 -4.01 4.25
C MET A 125 4.88 -5.12 5.04
N TYR A 126 5.64 -6.10 5.55
CA TYR A 126 5.09 -7.15 6.42
C TYR A 126 5.09 -6.77 7.89
N LEU A 127 6.08 -6.00 8.33
CA LEU A 127 6.18 -5.55 9.72
C LEU A 127 5.09 -4.53 10.08
N MET A 128 4.74 -3.62 9.14
CA MET A 128 3.72 -2.60 9.35
C MET A 128 2.35 -3.17 9.78
N PRO A 129 1.75 -4.15 9.08
CA PRO A 129 0.48 -4.74 9.52
C PRO A 129 0.57 -5.40 10.90
N LEU A 130 1.73 -5.98 11.25
CA LEU A 130 1.94 -6.55 12.56
C LEU A 130 2.00 -5.47 13.66
N ILE A 131 2.70 -4.36 13.41
CA ILE A 131 2.69 -3.22 14.33
C ILE A 131 1.28 -2.66 14.50
N PHE A 132 0.53 -2.50 13.39
CA PHE A 132 -0.87 -2.07 13.44
C PHE A 132 -1.75 -3.05 14.21
N MET A 133 -1.50 -4.35 14.14
CA MET A 133 -2.21 -5.34 14.94
C MET A 133 -2.08 -5.05 16.44
N PHE A 134 -0.88 -4.73 16.92
CA PHE A 134 -0.67 -4.39 18.32
C PHE A 134 -1.40 -3.11 18.71
N VAL A 135 -1.34 -2.08 17.88
CA VAL A 135 -1.97 -0.79 18.15
C VAL A 135 -3.49 -0.89 18.07
N LEU A 136 -4.01 -1.58 17.05
CA LEU A 136 -5.45 -1.62 16.77
C LEU A 136 -6.21 -2.68 17.55
N ASN A 137 -5.52 -3.55 18.30
CA ASN A 137 -6.18 -4.56 19.14
C ASN A 137 -7.13 -3.96 20.18
N SER A 138 -6.81 -2.76 20.70
CA SER A 138 -7.63 -2.03 21.66
C SER A 138 -8.51 -0.94 21.03
N TYR A 139 -8.60 -0.90 19.72
CA TYR A 139 -9.44 0.06 18.99
C TYR A 139 -10.86 -0.47 18.74
N PRO A 140 -11.83 0.42 18.43
CA PRO A 140 -13.20 0.03 18.15
C PRO A 140 -13.32 -1.08 17.10
N ALA A 141 -14.13 -2.09 17.42
CA ALA A 141 -14.41 -3.24 16.56
C ALA A 141 -14.96 -2.80 15.19
N GLY A 142 -15.74 -1.74 15.14
CA GLY A 142 -16.25 -1.15 13.91
C GLY A 142 -15.14 -0.70 12.97
N LEU A 143 -14.04 -0.13 13.49
CA LEU A 143 -12.89 0.31 12.70
C LEU A 143 -12.16 -0.88 12.08
N THR A 144 -11.82 -1.89 12.87
CA THR A 144 -11.07 -3.06 12.42
C THR A 144 -11.89 -3.92 11.46
N TYR A 145 -13.21 -4.03 11.69
CA TYR A 145 -14.15 -4.65 10.76
C TYR A 145 -14.23 -3.90 9.43
N TYR A 146 -14.34 -2.56 9.46
CA TYR A 146 -14.34 -1.73 8.25
C TYR A 146 -13.09 -1.97 7.39
N TYR A 147 -11.90 -2.01 8.00
CA TYR A 147 -10.66 -2.27 7.26
C TYR A 147 -10.60 -3.71 6.72
N PHE A 148 -11.07 -4.69 7.48
CA PHE A 148 -11.19 -6.06 6.99
C PHE A 148 -12.09 -6.13 5.76
N LEU A 149 -13.31 -5.55 5.84
CA LEU A 149 -14.26 -5.54 4.74
C LEU A 149 -13.72 -4.79 3.52
N SER A 150 -13.06 -3.65 3.74
CA SER A 150 -12.41 -2.86 2.68
C SER A 150 -11.35 -3.68 1.93
N ASN A 151 -10.56 -4.47 2.65
CA ASN A 151 -9.60 -5.39 2.04
C ASN A 151 -10.30 -6.44 1.17
N ILE A 152 -11.35 -7.06 1.67
CA ILE A 152 -12.13 -8.08 0.92
C ILE A 152 -12.73 -7.48 -0.36
N VAL A 153 -13.33 -6.29 -0.27
CA VAL A 153 -13.88 -5.59 -1.45
C VAL A 153 -12.78 -5.27 -2.45
N THR A 154 -11.62 -4.80 -1.97
CA THR A 154 -10.46 -4.49 -2.82
C THR A 154 -9.94 -5.74 -3.51
N PHE A 155 -9.92 -6.89 -2.83
CA PHE A 155 -9.58 -8.18 -3.45
C PHE A 155 -10.54 -8.53 -4.59
N GLY A 156 -11.84 -8.43 -4.32
CA GLY A 156 -12.86 -8.69 -5.34
C GLY A 156 -12.70 -7.80 -6.56
N MET A 157 -12.47 -6.50 -6.35
CA MET A 157 -12.21 -5.55 -7.42
C MET A 157 -10.94 -5.90 -8.22
N GLN A 158 -9.84 -6.19 -7.54
CA GLN A 158 -8.59 -6.54 -8.23
C GLN A 158 -8.72 -7.84 -9.02
N TRP A 159 -9.39 -8.83 -8.45
CA TRP A 159 -9.66 -10.08 -9.15
C TRP A 159 -10.51 -9.85 -10.41
N ALA A 160 -11.58 -9.05 -10.31
CA ALA A 160 -12.44 -8.71 -11.42
C ALA A 160 -11.69 -7.95 -12.53
N ILE A 161 -10.87 -6.96 -12.15
CA ILE A 161 -10.05 -6.18 -13.09
C ILE A 161 -9.05 -7.11 -13.80
N ARG A 162 -8.32 -7.96 -13.07
CA ARG A 162 -7.35 -8.89 -13.67
C ARG A 162 -7.98 -9.85 -14.65
N ARG A 163 -9.21 -10.29 -14.39
CA ARG A 163 -9.94 -11.18 -15.30
C ARG A 163 -10.46 -10.46 -16.54
N SER A 164 -10.72 -9.15 -16.43
CA SER A 164 -11.26 -8.31 -17.52
C SER A 164 -10.17 -7.71 -18.40
N VAL A 165 -8.93 -7.69 -17.95
CA VAL A 165 -7.80 -7.05 -18.65
C VAL A 165 -7.14 -8.07 -19.58
N ASN A 166 -7.00 -7.68 -20.85
CA ASN A 166 -6.25 -8.44 -21.86
C ASN A 166 -4.83 -7.85 -21.95
N ASP A 167 -3.84 -8.60 -21.45
CA ASP A 167 -2.43 -8.18 -21.41
C ASP A 167 -1.86 -7.96 -22.81
N GLU A 168 -2.30 -8.74 -23.82
CA GLU A 168 -1.85 -8.60 -25.21
C GLU A 168 -2.31 -7.26 -25.82
N ALA A 169 -3.56 -6.86 -25.54
CA ALA A 169 -4.09 -5.58 -26.01
C ALA A 169 -3.37 -4.39 -25.35
N ILE A 170 -2.93 -4.53 -24.10
CA ILE A 170 -2.13 -3.50 -23.41
C ILE A 170 -0.73 -3.43 -24.01
N LEU A 171 -0.07 -4.56 -24.21
CA LEU A 171 1.25 -4.62 -24.85
C LEU A 171 1.23 -3.96 -26.22
N ALA A 172 0.26 -4.31 -27.06
CA ALA A 172 0.10 -3.70 -28.38
C ALA A 172 -0.08 -2.16 -28.32
N LYS A 173 -0.84 -1.66 -27.33
CA LYS A 173 -0.99 -0.20 -27.10
C LYS A 173 0.29 0.45 -26.65
N ILE A 174 1.09 -0.21 -25.79
CA ILE A 174 2.39 0.30 -25.33
C ILE A 174 3.37 0.36 -26.49
N GLU A 175 3.42 -0.68 -27.35
CA GLU A 175 4.27 -0.72 -28.54
C GLU A 175 3.89 0.35 -29.56
N ALA A 176 2.59 0.52 -29.83
CA ALA A 176 2.09 1.58 -30.69
C ALA A 176 2.45 2.98 -30.14
N LYS A 177 2.41 3.17 -28.82
CA LYS A 177 2.79 4.42 -28.18
C LYS A 177 4.30 4.66 -28.20
N LYS A 178 5.12 3.62 -28.15
CA LYS A 178 6.58 3.71 -28.34
C LYS A 178 6.96 4.15 -29.76
N ALA A 179 6.20 3.73 -30.76
CA ALA A 179 6.42 4.10 -32.17
C ALA A 179 6.03 5.56 -32.47
N GLN A 180 5.23 6.21 -31.62
CA GLN A 180 4.88 7.62 -31.81
C GLN A 180 6.00 8.56 -31.30
N PRO A 181 6.35 9.62 -32.05
CA PRO A 181 7.32 10.61 -31.60
C PRO A 181 6.82 11.25 -30.30
N LYS A 182 7.67 11.17 -29.26
CA LYS A 182 7.35 11.75 -27.94
C LYS A 182 7.08 13.24 -28.09
N LYS A 183 5.86 13.69 -27.86
CA LYS A 183 5.58 15.11 -27.64
C LYS A 183 6.30 15.51 -26.33
N GLN A 184 7.40 16.24 -26.45
CA GLN A 184 8.08 16.80 -25.30
C GLN A 184 7.11 17.71 -24.54
N SER A 185 6.99 17.48 -23.24
CA SER A 185 6.26 18.41 -22.38
C SER A 185 6.95 19.78 -22.44
N LYS A 186 6.15 20.88 -22.48
CA LYS A 186 6.69 22.26 -22.44
C LYS A 186 7.68 22.48 -21.29
N PHE A 187 7.51 21.75 -20.20
CA PHE A 187 8.41 21.77 -19.04
C PHE A 187 9.75 21.07 -19.34
N GLN A 188 9.72 19.91 -19.99
CA GLN A 188 10.94 19.20 -20.38
C GLN A 188 11.74 19.97 -21.42
N ALA A 189 11.09 20.56 -22.40
CA ALA A 189 11.74 21.41 -23.40
C ALA A 189 12.43 22.63 -22.74
N ARG A 190 11.80 23.26 -21.75
CA ARG A 190 12.41 24.36 -20.99
C ARG A 190 13.61 23.90 -20.13
N LEU A 191 13.52 22.72 -19.55
CA LEU A 191 14.59 22.16 -18.72
C LEU A 191 15.84 21.82 -19.57
N GLU A 192 15.62 21.21 -20.74
CA GLU A 192 16.71 20.95 -21.71
C GLU A 192 17.33 22.24 -22.24
N GLU A 193 16.51 23.24 -22.50
CA GLU A 193 17.03 24.56 -22.95
C GLU A 193 17.85 25.23 -21.86
N MET A 194 17.44 25.16 -20.59
CA MET A 194 18.24 25.67 -19.47
C MET A 194 19.53 24.89 -19.28
N GLN A 195 19.52 23.57 -19.40
CA GLN A 195 20.73 22.74 -19.33
C GLN A 195 21.70 23.05 -20.49
N ARG A 196 21.16 23.25 -21.69
CA ARG A 196 21.95 23.59 -22.87
C ARG A 196 22.61 24.97 -22.71
N LYS A 197 21.90 25.94 -22.16
CA LYS A 197 22.47 27.29 -21.84
C LYS A 197 23.54 27.24 -20.76
N GLN A 198 23.37 26.38 -19.73
CA GLN A 198 24.38 26.20 -18.70
C GLN A 198 25.66 25.53 -19.23
N ASN A 199 25.52 24.57 -20.12
CA ASN A 199 26.69 23.91 -20.73
C ASN A 199 27.46 24.84 -21.69
N LEU A 200 26.76 25.72 -22.42
CA LEU A 200 27.36 26.72 -23.27
C LEU A 200 28.12 27.84 -22.49
N ASN A 201 27.69 28.14 -21.28
CA ASN A 201 28.38 29.11 -20.41
C ASN A 201 29.54 28.51 -19.61
N ARG A 202 29.76 27.18 -19.70
CA ARG A 202 30.89 26.49 -19.04
C ARG A 202 32.02 26.12 -19.99
N SER A 203 31.83 26.27 -21.27
CA SER A 203 32.85 26.12 -22.32
C SER A 203 33.43 27.48 -22.70
#